data_430a0bad2fb78fce0eecae275d184c7c
#
_entry.id   430a0bad2fb78fce0eecae275d184c7c
#
_cell.length_a   1.000
_cell.length_b   1.000
_cell.length_c   1.000
_cell.angle_alpha   90.00
_cell.angle_beta   90.00
_cell.angle_gamma   90.00
#
_symmetry.space_group_name_H-M   'P 1'
#
loop_
_entity.id
_entity.type
_entity.pdbx_description
1 polymer ?
#
loop_
_entity_poly.entity_id
_entity_poly.type
_entity_poly.pdbx_seq_one_letter_code
_entity_poly.pdbx_strand_id
1 'polypeptide(L)'
;MSADGFFARARRHGGFALGAALVAALILAAALSLVWTPYPPAAIDVAHKLLMPSPAHWLGTDSLGHDVVSQLLAGARISILVGIIAVGIGLIFGVALGLVAASAGGIVEDVIMNLCDFTFAFPALLLA
;
A
#
# COMPACT_ATOMS: atom_id res chain seq x y z
N MET A 1 31.99 6.48 -1.39
CA MET A 1 30.93 6.61 -0.36
C MET A 1 30.52 5.19 -0.01
N SER A 2 31.00 4.66 1.14
CA SER A 2 30.72 3.28 1.53
C SER A 2 29.28 3.14 2.03
N ALA A 3 28.56 2.13 1.53
CA ALA A 3 27.19 1.79 1.92
C ALA A 3 27.03 1.65 3.45
N ASP A 4 28.08 1.20 4.13
CA ASP A 4 28.13 1.02 5.59
C ASP A 4 27.88 2.32 6.38
N GLY A 5 28.33 3.46 5.86
CA GLY A 5 28.11 4.77 6.50
C GLY A 5 26.67 5.27 6.38
N PHE A 6 25.95 4.91 5.33
CA PHE A 6 24.55 5.28 5.14
C PHE A 6 23.63 4.49 6.10
N PHE A 7 23.76 3.17 6.14
CA PHE A 7 22.96 2.32 7.03
C PHE A 7 23.23 2.59 8.51
N ALA A 8 24.48 2.85 8.89
CA ALA A 8 24.83 3.22 10.28
C ALA A 8 24.18 4.56 10.69
N ARG A 9 24.12 5.54 9.78
CA ARG A 9 23.49 6.84 10.01
C ARG A 9 21.97 6.76 10.02
N ALA A 10 21.38 5.97 9.13
CA ALA A 10 19.94 5.72 9.05
C ALA A 10 19.40 5.05 10.34
N ARG A 11 20.12 4.09 10.91
CA ARG A 11 19.74 3.42 12.18
C ARG A 11 19.76 4.37 13.39
N ARG A 12 20.48 5.50 13.35
CA ARG A 12 20.50 6.51 14.43
C ARG A 12 19.26 7.41 14.43
N HIS A 13 18.50 7.46 13.32
CA HIS A 13 17.23 8.19 13.27
C HIS A 13 16.08 7.24 13.60
N GLY A 14 15.52 7.35 14.81
CA GLY A 14 14.43 6.50 15.29
C GLY A 14 13.23 6.44 14.34
N GLY A 15 12.89 7.57 13.69
CA GLY A 15 11.80 7.61 12.69
C GLY A 15 12.07 6.76 11.46
N PHE A 16 13.31 6.73 10.96
CA PHE A 16 13.67 5.87 9.83
C PHE A 16 13.60 4.38 10.20
N ALA A 17 14.13 4.02 11.37
CA ALA A 17 14.10 2.64 11.85
C ALA A 17 12.66 2.15 12.04
N LEU A 18 11.79 2.99 12.63
CA LEU A 18 10.37 2.68 12.80
C LEU A 18 9.65 2.52 11.44
N GLY A 19 9.84 3.46 10.53
CA GLY A 19 9.25 3.40 9.19
C GLY A 19 9.71 2.16 8.41
N ALA A 20 11.00 1.86 8.44
CA ALA A 20 11.55 0.67 7.80
C ALA A 20 11.00 -0.63 8.41
N ALA A 21 10.84 -0.68 9.74
CA ALA A 21 10.26 -1.84 10.42
C ALA A 21 8.78 -2.05 10.03
N LEU A 22 7.99 -0.98 9.96
CA LEU A 22 6.58 -1.06 9.54
C LEU A 22 6.43 -1.54 8.09
N VAL A 23 7.23 -1.00 7.18
CA VAL A 23 7.23 -1.42 5.78
C VAL A 23 7.69 -2.88 5.65
N ALA A 24 8.75 -3.27 6.37
CA ALA A 24 9.21 -4.65 6.39
C ALA A 24 8.15 -5.60 6.94
N ALA A 25 7.46 -5.24 8.02
CA ALA A 25 6.36 -6.02 8.59
C ALA A 25 5.20 -6.19 7.58
N LEU A 26 4.84 -5.13 6.85
CA LEU A 26 3.81 -5.20 5.81
C LEU A 26 4.22 -6.13 4.66
N ILE A 27 5.46 -6.02 4.18
CA ILE A 27 5.99 -6.88 3.11
C ILE A 27 6.03 -8.35 3.57
N LEU A 28 6.48 -8.61 4.80
CA LEU A 28 6.51 -9.96 5.35
C LEU A 28 5.11 -10.55 5.52
N ALA A 29 4.15 -9.76 6.00
CA ALA A 29 2.75 -10.17 6.10
C ALA A 29 2.15 -10.52 4.73
N ALA A 30 2.41 -9.68 3.72
CA ALA A 30 1.96 -9.93 2.36
C ALA A 30 2.62 -11.18 1.74
N ALA A 31 3.92 -11.38 1.94
CA ALA A 31 4.64 -12.55 1.47
C ALA A 31 4.15 -13.83 2.16
N LEU A 32 3.91 -13.78 3.47
CA LEU A 32 3.36 -14.88 4.23
C LEU A 32 1.97 -15.26 3.72
N SER A 33 1.13 -14.28 3.43
CA SER A 33 -0.23 -14.50 2.88
C SER A 33 -0.26 -15.24 1.55
N LEU A 34 0.84 -15.26 0.80
CA LEU A 34 0.92 -16.02 -0.46
C LEU A 34 1.02 -17.53 -0.22
N VAL A 35 1.59 -17.92 0.91
CA VAL A 35 1.91 -19.32 1.22
C VAL A 35 1.00 -19.86 2.30
N TRP A 36 0.57 -19.01 3.24
CA TRP A 36 -0.17 -19.44 4.40
C TRP A 36 -1.09 -18.36 4.97
N THR A 37 -2.32 -18.76 5.27
CA THR A 37 -3.28 -18.03 6.12
C THR A 37 -3.91 -19.01 7.10
N PRO A 38 -4.16 -18.66 8.37
CA PRO A 38 -4.78 -19.54 9.35
C PRO A 38 -6.10 -20.13 8.85
N TYR A 39 -6.94 -19.29 8.25
CA TYR A 39 -8.24 -19.65 7.68
C TYR A 39 -8.40 -19.03 6.29
N PRO A 40 -9.30 -19.55 5.42
CA PRO A 40 -9.62 -18.89 4.17
C PRO A 40 -10.17 -17.48 4.44
N PRO A 41 -9.54 -16.40 3.92
CA PRO A 41 -9.91 -15.02 4.29
C PRO A 41 -11.34 -14.62 3.91
N ALA A 42 -11.92 -15.30 2.91
CA ALA A 42 -13.28 -15.05 2.43
C ALA A 42 -14.33 -16.01 2.99
N ALA A 43 -13.95 -16.94 3.90
CA ALA A 43 -14.89 -17.89 4.47
C ALA A 43 -15.77 -17.21 5.53
N ILE A 44 -17.07 -17.15 5.27
CA ILE A 44 -18.07 -16.63 6.19
C ILE A 44 -18.46 -17.74 7.17
N ASP A 45 -18.35 -17.47 8.46
CA ASP A 45 -18.79 -18.38 9.54
C ASP A 45 -19.61 -17.63 10.58
N VAL A 46 -20.88 -17.47 10.28
CA VAL A 46 -21.83 -16.70 11.13
C VAL A 46 -22.00 -17.32 12.52
N ALA A 47 -21.72 -18.61 12.67
CA ALA A 47 -21.77 -19.29 13.97
C ALA A 47 -20.65 -18.80 14.92
N HIS A 48 -19.53 -18.40 14.38
CA HIS A 48 -18.36 -17.92 15.11
C HIS A 48 -18.11 -16.41 14.95
N LYS A 49 -19.18 -15.61 14.80
CA LYS A 49 -19.08 -14.15 14.68
C LYS A 49 -18.73 -13.50 16.02
N LEU A 50 -17.95 -12.41 15.94
CA LEU A 50 -17.60 -11.54 17.08
C LEU A 50 -16.95 -12.30 18.24
N LEU A 51 -16.21 -13.35 17.95
CA LEU A 51 -15.42 -14.05 18.96
C LEU A 51 -14.26 -13.19 19.43
N MET A 52 -14.00 -13.23 20.73
CA MET A 52 -12.81 -12.62 21.32
C MET A 52 -11.54 -13.37 20.91
N PRO A 53 -10.36 -12.70 21.00
CA PRO A 53 -9.08 -13.36 20.77
C PRO A 53 -8.95 -14.67 21.55
N SER A 54 -8.55 -15.72 20.85
CA SER A 54 -8.44 -17.08 21.38
C SER A 54 -7.30 -17.82 20.68
N PRO A 55 -6.86 -18.98 21.19
CA PRO A 55 -5.86 -19.81 20.50
C PRO A 55 -6.27 -20.28 19.10
N ALA A 56 -7.58 -20.37 18.83
CA ALA A 56 -8.12 -20.69 17.50
C ALA A 56 -8.15 -19.46 16.59
N HIS A 57 -8.54 -18.30 17.11
CA HIS A 57 -8.63 -17.02 16.40
C HIS A 57 -7.82 -15.97 17.14
N TRP A 58 -6.56 -15.77 16.78
CA TRP A 58 -5.59 -14.97 17.54
C TRP A 58 -6.02 -13.51 17.75
N LEU A 59 -6.69 -12.91 16.80
CA LEU A 59 -7.27 -11.56 16.91
C LEU A 59 -8.80 -11.57 16.92
N GLY A 60 -9.40 -12.75 17.14
CA GLY A 60 -10.85 -12.91 17.11
C GLY A 60 -11.43 -12.96 15.71
N THR A 61 -12.77 -12.81 15.64
CA THR A 61 -13.51 -12.82 14.38
C THR A 61 -14.36 -11.56 14.22
N ASP A 62 -14.66 -11.18 12.97
CA ASP A 62 -15.48 -10.04 12.64
C ASP A 62 -17.00 -10.32 12.73
N SER A 63 -17.83 -9.38 12.29
CA SER A 63 -19.28 -9.49 12.29
C SER A 63 -19.84 -10.57 11.35
N LEU A 64 -19.05 -11.07 10.41
CA LEU A 64 -19.39 -12.13 9.47
C LEU A 64 -18.72 -13.47 9.83
N GLY A 65 -17.91 -13.49 10.90
CA GLY A 65 -17.17 -14.66 11.36
C GLY A 65 -15.83 -14.89 10.63
N HIS A 66 -15.34 -13.89 9.86
CA HIS A 66 -14.00 -14.01 9.27
C HIS A 66 -12.93 -13.90 10.34
N ASP A 67 -11.87 -14.69 10.21
CA ASP A 67 -10.69 -14.57 11.06
C ASP A 67 -9.92 -13.29 10.75
N VAL A 68 -9.74 -12.43 11.76
CA VAL A 68 -9.12 -11.11 11.60
C VAL A 68 -7.66 -11.21 11.16
N VAL A 69 -6.90 -12.21 11.62
CA VAL A 69 -5.49 -12.40 11.19
C VAL A 69 -5.44 -12.74 9.71
N SER A 70 -6.29 -13.66 9.25
CA SER A 70 -6.36 -14.06 7.84
C SER A 70 -6.74 -12.89 6.94
N GLN A 71 -7.68 -12.04 7.38
CA GLN A 71 -8.06 -10.83 6.65
C GLN A 71 -6.92 -9.80 6.61
N LEU A 72 -6.20 -9.58 7.71
CA LEU A 72 -5.05 -8.66 7.73
C LEU A 72 -3.94 -9.11 6.78
N LEU A 73 -3.64 -10.40 6.76
CA LEU A 73 -2.64 -10.97 5.86
C LEU A 73 -3.06 -10.82 4.39
N ALA A 74 -4.32 -11.14 4.06
CA ALA A 74 -4.86 -10.96 2.71
C ALA A 74 -4.92 -9.48 2.31
N GLY A 75 -5.33 -8.59 3.22
CA GLY A 75 -5.35 -7.15 3.02
C GLY A 75 -3.96 -6.57 2.75
N ALA A 76 -2.94 -7.00 3.47
CA ALA A 76 -1.55 -6.60 3.24
C ALA A 76 -1.10 -6.93 1.80
N ARG A 77 -1.40 -8.14 1.31
CA ARG A 77 -1.10 -8.56 -0.06
C ARG A 77 -1.81 -7.68 -1.09
N ILE A 78 -3.11 -7.44 -0.91
CA ILE A 78 -3.90 -6.62 -1.81
C ILE A 78 -3.38 -5.18 -1.83
N SER A 79 -3.07 -4.61 -0.66
CA SER A 79 -2.54 -3.24 -0.53
C SER A 79 -1.22 -3.07 -1.29
N ILE A 80 -0.29 -4.02 -1.16
CA ILE A 80 0.98 -3.99 -1.89
C ILE A 80 0.74 -4.13 -3.39
N LEU A 81 -0.11 -5.06 -3.82
CA LEU A 81 -0.41 -5.27 -5.23
C LEU A 81 -1.01 -4.01 -5.87
N VAL A 82 -2.02 -3.43 -5.23
CA VAL A 82 -2.65 -2.19 -5.69
C VAL A 82 -1.65 -1.04 -5.71
N GLY A 83 -0.82 -0.92 -4.67
CA GLY A 83 0.24 0.09 -4.60
C GLY A 83 1.24 -0.02 -5.75
N ILE A 84 1.74 -1.22 -6.05
CA ILE A 84 2.68 -1.47 -7.15
C ILE A 84 2.03 -1.12 -8.50
N ILE A 85 0.79 -1.56 -8.73
CA ILE A 85 0.07 -1.27 -9.97
C ILE A 85 -0.17 0.24 -10.12
N ALA A 86 -0.68 0.90 -9.09
CA ALA A 86 -0.98 2.33 -9.11
C ALA A 86 0.29 3.17 -9.33
N VAL A 87 1.36 2.89 -8.58
CA VAL A 87 2.65 3.57 -8.74
C VAL A 87 3.26 3.27 -10.11
N GLY A 88 3.18 2.02 -10.58
CA GLY A 88 3.67 1.63 -11.90
C GLY A 88 2.98 2.39 -13.03
N ILE A 89 1.66 2.47 -13.01
CA ILE A 89 0.88 3.25 -13.98
C ILE A 89 1.24 4.73 -13.88
N GLY A 90 1.22 5.30 -12.66
CA GLY A 90 1.56 6.70 -12.42
C GLY A 90 2.97 7.06 -12.89
N LEU A 91 3.95 6.18 -12.66
CA LEU A 91 5.33 6.38 -13.11
C LEU A 91 5.44 6.38 -14.63
N ILE A 92 4.85 5.39 -15.30
CA ILE A 92 4.92 5.25 -16.77
C ILE A 92 4.30 6.48 -17.43
N PHE A 93 3.05 6.81 -17.10
CA PHE A 93 2.36 7.95 -17.71
C PHE A 93 2.90 9.29 -17.23
N GLY A 94 3.22 9.44 -15.95
CA GLY A 94 3.76 10.68 -15.40
C GLY A 94 5.13 11.02 -15.97
N VAL A 95 6.04 10.06 -16.07
CA VAL A 95 7.37 10.27 -16.68
C VAL A 95 7.23 10.55 -18.18
N ALA A 96 6.38 9.81 -18.90
CA ALA A 96 6.19 10.03 -20.33
C ALA A 96 5.64 11.43 -20.60
N LEU A 97 4.57 11.84 -19.92
CA LEU A 97 3.98 13.18 -20.05
C LEU A 97 4.95 14.28 -19.61
N GLY A 98 5.67 14.09 -18.51
CA GLY A 98 6.68 15.02 -18.03
C GLY A 98 7.82 15.23 -19.02
N LEU A 99 8.32 14.17 -19.64
CA LEU A 99 9.35 14.25 -20.68
C LEU A 99 8.84 14.97 -21.94
N VAL A 100 7.60 14.69 -22.37
CA VAL A 100 6.99 15.38 -23.51
C VAL A 100 6.83 16.86 -23.21
N ALA A 101 6.29 17.24 -22.04
CA ALA A 101 6.15 18.62 -21.63
C ALA A 101 7.50 19.36 -21.62
N ALA A 102 8.51 18.77 -20.97
CA ALA A 102 9.84 19.37 -20.86
C ALA A 102 10.58 19.47 -22.21
N SER A 103 10.34 18.56 -23.14
CA SER A 103 11.01 18.57 -24.44
C SER A 103 10.35 19.48 -25.47
N ALA A 104 9.04 19.60 -25.45
CA ALA A 104 8.28 20.41 -26.41
C ALA A 104 8.17 21.87 -25.99
N GLY A 105 8.05 22.15 -24.68
CA GLY A 105 7.89 23.50 -24.13
C GLY A 105 6.62 24.23 -24.60
N GLY A 106 6.46 25.48 -24.19
CA GLY A 106 5.40 26.36 -24.66
C GLY A 106 3.99 25.82 -24.51
N ILE A 107 3.18 25.86 -25.56
CA ILE A 107 1.76 25.48 -25.53
C ILE A 107 1.56 24.01 -25.11
N VAL A 108 2.46 23.11 -25.50
CA VAL A 108 2.36 21.67 -25.15
C VAL A 108 2.56 21.48 -23.65
N GLU A 109 3.55 22.17 -23.07
CA GLU A 109 3.79 22.17 -21.63
C GLU A 109 2.56 22.71 -20.87
N ASP A 110 2.04 23.88 -21.30
CA ASP A 110 0.87 24.52 -20.68
C ASP A 110 -0.36 23.60 -20.72
N VAL A 111 -0.61 22.92 -21.82
CA VAL A 111 -1.75 21.99 -21.95
C VAL A 111 -1.59 20.79 -21.02
N ILE A 112 -0.39 20.19 -20.96
CA ILE A 112 -0.13 19.04 -20.08
C ILE A 112 -0.26 19.45 -18.61
N MET A 113 0.31 20.60 -18.22
CA MET A 113 0.22 21.09 -16.85
C MET A 113 -1.21 21.39 -16.44
N ASN A 114 -1.99 22.09 -17.29
CA ASN A 114 -3.40 22.36 -17.04
C ASN A 114 -4.24 21.07 -16.92
N LEU A 115 -3.94 20.04 -17.72
CA LEU A 115 -4.60 18.75 -17.63
C LEU A 115 -4.29 18.04 -16.30
N CYS A 116 -3.04 18.10 -15.84
CA CYS A 116 -2.64 17.59 -14.54
C CYS A 116 -3.36 18.33 -13.40
N ASP A 117 -3.36 19.66 -13.43
CA ASP A 117 -4.04 20.50 -12.43
C ASP A 117 -5.54 20.21 -12.37
N PHE A 118 -6.20 20.06 -13.53
CA PHE A 118 -7.59 19.67 -13.61
C PHE A 118 -7.86 18.29 -13.01
N THR A 119 -6.98 17.33 -13.29
CA THR A 119 -7.08 15.96 -12.76
C THR A 119 -6.93 15.92 -11.23
N PHE A 120 -6.05 16.75 -10.66
CA PHE A 120 -5.88 16.87 -9.21
C PHE A 120 -7.01 17.64 -8.54
N ALA A 121 -7.61 18.64 -9.22
CA ALA A 121 -8.71 19.43 -8.66
C ALA A 121 -10.02 18.63 -8.55
N PHE A 122 -10.28 17.74 -9.50
CA PHE A 122 -11.58 17.04 -9.61
C PHE A 122 -11.87 16.05 -8.47
N PRO A 123 -10.96 15.17 -8.04
CA PRO A 123 -11.23 14.23 -6.94
C PRO A 123 -11.43 14.90 -5.59
N ALA A 124 -10.80 16.04 -5.33
CA ALA A 124 -10.95 16.76 -4.08
C ALA A 124 -12.36 17.34 -3.89
N LEU A 125 -13.01 17.76 -4.98
CA LEU A 125 -14.36 18.31 -4.99
C LEU A 125 -15.45 17.22 -4.93
N LEU A 126 -15.15 16.00 -5.39
CA LEU A 126 -16.10 14.86 -5.35
C LEU A 126 -16.06 14.08 -4.03
N LEU A 127 -15.00 14.24 -3.24
CA LEU A 127 -14.80 13.56 -1.96
C LEU A 127 -15.14 14.46 -0.75
N ALA A 128 -15.40 15.73 -0.95
CA ALA A 128 -15.83 16.69 0.07
C ALA A 128 -17.36 16.82 0.12
#